data_4a4023da981a40cdd244700019a490c7
#
_entry.id   4a4023da981a40cdd244700019a490c7
#
_cell.length_a   1.000
_cell.length_b   1.000
_cell.length_c   1.000
_cell.angle_alpha   90.00
_cell.angle_beta   90.00
_cell.angle_gamma   90.00
#
_symmetry.space_group_name_H-M   'P 1'
#
loop_
_entity.id
_entity.type
_entity.pdbx_description
1 polymer ?
#
loop_
_entity_poly.entity_id
_entity_poly.type
_entity_poly.pdbx_seq_one_letter_code
_entity_poly.pdbx_strand_id
1 'polypeptide(L)'
;MISNNVGHLRAIVFLCSFIVANLSQSLTNRCAAQEPVPPSSAPLPESSAPNGEANPTAQTPSTKAKETDKSENTATKQDKQQKGQRRGSFVLAPLPVVSPAIGSGIVPVVGYIFPFQTRDEESPPSLVGVAGLITDNDTRAFGLAGDIYFKQASYNLKSLYFRGNLDYNLYGVGYAEGNAGLKLPLEQTGQLFFIEFLRALPWKFFVGGRFLTGNSLITVKATTGETPPIPADTGLDTHLRALGVTLTRDSRPNRFYPVEGSLIDFTGDFYANSLGSKYSFQSYNLTFNKYFSLPKKQVLAYNLFLCATEGAPPFYGNCIYGARNELRGYTAGRYLDRYMFATQLEYRLVLRWRLGVVGFGGIGGVAPNPGDFAGDKLLPGAGTGIRFMLSHKFHVNLRTDFAWGKDNLTWSMGVGEAF
;
A
#
# COMPACT_ATOMS: atom_id res chain seq x y z
N MET A 1 42.30 5.15 -8.08
CA MET A 1 41.38 4.21 -8.77
C MET A 1 40.19 3.99 -7.85
N ILE A 2 39.20 4.82 -7.95
CA ILE A 2 37.93 4.71 -7.25
C ILE A 2 36.91 4.51 -8.35
N SER A 3 36.44 3.28 -8.49
CA SER A 3 35.51 2.86 -9.53
C SER A 3 34.08 3.20 -9.11
N ASN A 4 33.43 3.88 -9.95
CA ASN A 4 32.06 4.24 -10.11
C ASN A 4 31.09 3.07 -9.91
N ASN A 5 30.12 3.25 -9.04
CA ASN A 5 28.94 2.40 -8.95
C ASN A 5 27.72 3.28 -9.01
N VAL A 6 27.05 3.25 -10.15
CA VAL A 6 25.89 4.11 -10.39
C VAL A 6 24.92 3.41 -11.34
N GLY A 7 23.72 3.04 -10.87
CA GLY A 7 22.69 2.76 -11.77
C GLY A 7 21.54 1.86 -11.41
N HIS A 8 20.30 2.15 -11.32
CA HIS A 8 19.08 1.34 -11.29
C HIS A 8 17.98 1.80 -10.35
N LEU A 9 17.10 2.61 -10.77
CA LEU A 9 16.17 3.20 -9.83
C LEU A 9 14.73 2.70 -9.93
N ARG A 10 14.28 2.22 -11.04
CA ARG A 10 12.87 1.91 -11.19
C ARG A 10 12.48 0.45 -11.02
N ALA A 11 13.36 -0.49 -11.24
CA ALA A 11 13.08 -1.84 -10.76
C ALA A 11 13.17 -1.89 -9.23
N ILE A 12 14.02 -1.05 -8.62
CA ILE A 12 14.04 -0.83 -7.17
C ILE A 12 12.81 -0.03 -6.73
N VAL A 13 12.41 1.03 -7.42
CA VAL A 13 11.12 1.74 -7.21
C VAL A 13 9.95 0.79 -7.42
N PHE A 14 10.07 -0.14 -8.34
CA PHE A 14 9.09 -1.15 -8.64
C PHE A 14 8.93 -2.16 -7.51
N LEU A 15 10.03 -2.70 -7.00
CA LEU A 15 9.99 -3.56 -5.83
C LEU A 15 9.77 -2.76 -4.55
N CYS A 16 10.31 -1.54 -4.45
CA CYS A 16 9.99 -0.62 -3.36
C CYS A 16 8.53 -0.15 -3.43
N SER A 17 7.97 0.10 -4.60
CA SER A 17 6.53 0.37 -4.71
C SER A 17 5.71 -0.87 -4.33
N PHE A 18 6.20 -2.08 -4.59
CA PHE A 18 5.58 -3.32 -4.14
C PHE A 18 5.78 -3.54 -2.63
N ILE A 19 7.00 -3.35 -2.12
CA ILE A 19 7.30 -3.44 -0.69
C ILE A 19 6.73 -2.23 0.05
N VAL A 20 6.81 -1.02 -0.49
CA VAL A 20 6.28 0.21 0.13
C VAL A 20 4.78 0.37 -0.08
N ALA A 21 4.19 -0.03 -1.20
CA ALA A 21 2.74 -0.13 -1.30
C ALA A 21 2.19 -1.17 -0.30
N ASN A 22 2.90 -2.27 -0.07
CA ASN A 22 2.51 -3.23 0.96
C ASN A 22 2.96 -2.83 2.37
N LEU A 23 4.10 -2.17 2.56
CA LEU A 23 4.58 -1.66 3.84
C LEU A 23 3.95 -0.32 4.20
N SER A 24 3.83 0.64 3.30
CA SER A 24 3.12 1.89 3.58
C SER A 24 1.62 1.64 3.74
N GLN A 25 1.01 0.77 2.95
CA GLN A 25 -0.35 0.32 3.22
C GLN A 25 -0.46 -0.44 4.55
N SER A 26 0.49 -1.29 4.92
CA SER A 26 0.45 -2.00 6.19
C SER A 26 0.88 -1.16 7.38
N LEU A 27 1.72 -0.14 7.21
CA LEU A 27 2.29 0.67 8.26
C LEU A 27 1.54 1.99 8.47
N THR A 28 1.20 2.75 7.44
CA THR A 28 0.32 3.93 7.52
C THR A 28 -1.09 3.58 7.97
N ASN A 29 -1.51 2.40 7.68
CA ASN A 29 -2.78 1.84 8.05
C ASN A 29 -2.97 1.58 9.57
N ARG A 30 -1.93 1.48 10.36
CA ARG A 30 -2.10 1.27 11.82
C ARG A 30 -2.46 2.54 12.58
N CYS A 31 -2.34 3.70 11.96
CA CYS A 31 -2.47 4.98 12.63
C CYS A 31 -3.81 5.70 12.47
N ALA A 32 -4.61 5.36 11.46
CA ALA A 32 -5.84 6.09 11.14
C ALA A 32 -7.12 5.53 11.80
N ALA A 33 -7.03 4.58 12.72
CA ALA A 33 -8.18 3.85 13.26
C ALA A 33 -8.66 4.35 14.65
N GLN A 34 -8.64 5.65 14.90
CA GLN A 34 -9.25 6.23 16.11
C GLN A 34 -9.98 7.54 15.79
N GLU A 35 -11.16 7.42 15.16
CA GLU A 35 -12.22 8.40 15.38
C GLU A 35 -13.15 7.87 16.48
N PRO A 36 -13.56 8.69 17.45
CA PRO A 36 -14.54 8.28 18.46
C PRO A 36 -15.91 8.09 17.82
N VAL A 37 -16.51 6.95 18.05
CA VAL A 37 -17.90 6.68 17.71
C VAL A 37 -18.79 7.68 18.44
N PRO A 38 -19.65 8.47 17.77
CA PRO A 38 -20.62 9.31 18.47
C PRO A 38 -21.59 8.45 19.26
N PRO A 39 -22.03 8.89 20.45
CA PRO A 39 -22.93 8.11 21.27
C PRO A 39 -24.27 7.91 20.54
N SER A 40 -24.69 6.66 20.45
CA SER A 40 -26.00 6.25 19.96
C SER A 40 -27.11 6.94 20.75
N SER A 41 -27.92 7.76 20.10
CA SER A 41 -29.14 8.31 20.65
C SER A 41 -30.16 7.18 20.90
N ALA A 42 -30.44 6.90 22.14
CA ALA A 42 -31.52 6.02 22.55
C ALA A 42 -32.88 6.66 22.18
N PRO A 43 -33.89 5.90 21.76
CA PRO A 43 -35.21 6.42 21.50
C PRO A 43 -35.95 6.68 22.81
N LEU A 44 -36.66 7.81 22.85
CA LEU A 44 -37.58 8.21 23.92
C LEU A 44 -38.79 7.26 23.95
N PRO A 45 -39.30 6.89 25.13
CA PRO A 45 -40.56 6.17 25.21
C PRO A 45 -41.78 7.14 25.19
N GLU A 46 -42.75 6.76 24.38
CA GLU A 46 -44.05 7.41 24.27
C GLU A 46 -44.90 7.25 25.57
N SER A 47 -45.63 8.31 25.85
CA SER A 47 -46.58 8.51 26.92
C SER A 47 -47.91 7.75 26.73
N SER A 48 -48.39 7.09 27.73
CA SER A 48 -49.84 6.99 27.97
C SER A 48 -50.16 6.73 29.46
N ALA A 49 -50.85 7.66 30.06
CA ALA A 49 -51.62 7.51 31.33
C ALA A 49 -53.08 7.16 30.94
N PRO A 50 -54.06 6.86 31.86
CA PRO A 50 -54.08 7.14 33.29
C PRO A 50 -54.81 6.09 34.21
N ASN A 51 -54.87 6.42 35.47
CA ASN A 51 -55.88 6.13 36.54
C ASN A 51 -55.71 4.96 37.50
N GLY A 52 -55.76 5.35 38.76
CA GLY A 52 -56.46 4.57 39.81
C GLY A 52 -55.78 4.52 41.21
N GLU A 53 -56.14 5.48 42.02
CA GLU A 53 -56.43 5.46 43.47
C GLU A 53 -55.74 4.56 44.50
N ALA A 54 -55.45 5.25 45.60
CA ALA A 54 -55.54 4.91 47.03
C ALA A 54 -54.28 4.60 47.81
N ASN A 55 -54.00 5.55 48.71
CA ASN A 55 -53.23 5.57 49.96
C ASN A 55 -53.92 4.72 51.03
N PRO A 56 -53.43 4.45 52.28
CA PRO A 56 -52.22 5.01 52.92
C PRO A 56 -51.50 4.05 53.94
N THR A 57 -50.44 4.60 54.50
CA THR A 57 -50.02 4.45 55.93
C THR A 57 -48.80 3.60 56.31
N ALA A 58 -47.84 4.28 56.87
CA ALA A 58 -47.10 4.08 58.09
C ALA A 58 -45.65 3.63 58.08
N GLN A 59 -44.83 4.58 58.52
CA GLN A 59 -43.82 4.50 59.62
C GLN A 59 -42.38 4.00 59.26
N THR A 60 -41.49 5.00 59.45
CA THR A 60 -40.04 4.97 59.69
C THR A 60 -39.65 4.06 60.91
N PRO A 61 -38.39 3.58 61.09
CA PRO A 61 -37.26 4.50 61.33
C PRO A 61 -35.86 4.10 60.79
N SER A 62 -35.12 5.15 60.49
CA SER A 62 -33.67 5.39 60.73
C SER A 62 -32.72 4.23 61.00
N THR A 63 -31.70 4.09 60.16
CA THR A 63 -30.32 3.85 60.62
C THR A 63 -29.29 4.46 59.62
N LYS A 64 -28.45 5.36 60.16
CA LYS A 64 -27.26 5.92 59.53
C LYS A 64 -26.18 4.85 59.34
N ALA A 65 -25.57 4.76 58.21
CA ALA A 65 -24.17 4.38 58.12
C ALA A 65 -23.57 4.70 56.74
N LYS A 66 -22.64 5.66 56.74
CA LYS A 66 -21.45 5.76 55.90
C LYS A 66 -21.55 5.59 54.38
N GLU A 67 -21.81 6.68 53.69
CA GLU A 67 -21.26 6.94 52.37
C GLU A 67 -19.93 7.69 52.52
N THR A 68 -18.82 7.02 52.30
CA THR A 68 -17.53 7.62 51.99
C THR A 68 -16.71 6.58 51.22
N ASP A 69 -16.00 7.02 50.19
CA ASP A 69 -15.02 6.26 49.43
C ASP A 69 -15.49 5.35 48.26
N LYS A 70 -16.12 5.95 47.25
CA LYS A 70 -16.13 5.32 45.92
C LYS A 70 -15.89 6.28 44.73
N SER A 71 -15.73 7.59 45.02
CA SER A 71 -15.53 8.58 43.91
C SER A 71 -14.07 8.76 43.49
N GLU A 72 -13.10 8.52 44.36
CA GLU A 72 -11.69 8.73 44.04
C GLU A 72 -11.04 7.63 43.17
N ASN A 73 -11.56 6.39 43.24
CA ASN A 73 -10.97 5.27 42.49
C ASN A 73 -11.39 5.23 41.02
N THR A 74 -12.46 5.92 40.62
CA THR A 74 -12.92 5.95 39.22
C THR A 74 -12.21 7.03 38.44
N ALA A 75 -11.95 8.20 39.04
CA ALA A 75 -11.17 9.28 38.42
C ALA A 75 -9.70 8.88 38.20
N THR A 76 -9.09 8.18 39.19
CA THR A 76 -7.70 7.72 39.08
C THR A 76 -7.50 6.61 38.04
N LYS A 77 -8.53 5.80 37.75
CA LYS A 77 -8.48 4.78 36.66
C LYS A 77 -8.69 5.40 35.31
N GLN A 78 -9.53 6.42 35.17
CA GLN A 78 -9.69 7.14 33.89
C GLN A 78 -8.44 7.96 33.54
N ASP A 79 -7.83 8.63 34.51
CA ASP A 79 -6.58 9.39 34.32
C ASP A 79 -5.37 8.47 33.98
N LYS A 80 -5.33 7.26 34.54
CA LYS A 80 -4.31 6.26 34.17
C LYS A 80 -4.55 5.66 32.81
N GLN A 81 -5.79 5.52 32.35
CA GLN A 81 -6.08 5.08 30.97
C GLN A 81 -5.76 6.17 29.95
N GLN A 82 -6.04 7.45 30.22
CA GLN A 82 -5.66 8.55 29.34
C GLN A 82 -4.13 8.79 29.30
N LYS A 83 -3.42 8.63 30.41
CA LYS A 83 -1.94 8.69 30.42
C LYS A 83 -1.27 7.51 29.70
N GLY A 84 -1.90 6.35 29.60
CA GLY A 84 -1.41 5.19 28.83
C GLY A 84 -1.49 5.35 27.30
N GLN A 85 -2.33 6.24 26.80
CA GLN A 85 -2.60 6.45 25.38
C GLN A 85 -1.59 7.38 24.70
N ARG A 86 -0.71 8.04 25.43
CA ARG A 86 0.31 8.99 24.94
C ARG A 86 1.70 8.38 24.72
N ARG A 87 1.89 7.08 24.91
CA ARG A 87 3.16 6.40 24.64
C ARG A 87 3.12 5.72 23.28
N GLY A 88 4.18 5.91 22.50
CA GLY A 88 4.33 5.21 21.23
C GLY A 88 4.28 3.68 21.39
N SER A 89 4.00 2.98 20.30
CA SER A 89 3.85 1.52 20.27
C SER A 89 4.77 0.90 19.27
N PHE A 90 5.51 -0.14 19.68
CA PHE A 90 6.29 -0.95 18.75
C PHE A 90 5.42 -1.98 18.05
N VAL A 91 5.76 -2.23 16.80
CA VAL A 91 5.20 -3.29 15.97
C VAL A 91 6.33 -4.16 15.46
N LEU A 92 6.21 -5.44 15.70
CA LEU A 92 7.10 -6.45 15.16
C LEU A 92 6.24 -7.48 14.41
N ALA A 93 6.53 -7.70 13.12
CA ALA A 93 5.79 -8.66 12.32
C ALA A 93 6.68 -9.31 11.26
N PRO A 94 6.78 -10.65 11.21
CA PRO A 94 7.26 -11.37 10.06
C PRO A 94 6.10 -11.48 9.06
N LEU A 95 6.19 -10.77 7.92
CA LEU A 95 5.16 -10.81 6.90
C LEU A 95 5.55 -11.81 5.81
N PRO A 96 4.76 -12.83 5.54
CA PRO A 96 5.01 -13.72 4.41
C PRO A 96 4.77 -12.96 3.10
N VAL A 97 5.60 -13.22 2.11
CA VAL A 97 5.46 -12.75 0.74
C VAL A 97 5.59 -13.91 -0.23
N VAL A 98 4.69 -13.96 -1.19
CA VAL A 98 4.79 -14.83 -2.35
C VAL A 98 4.47 -13.99 -3.57
N SER A 99 5.41 -13.93 -4.48
CA SER A 99 5.31 -13.12 -5.70
C SER A 99 5.90 -13.87 -6.89
N PRO A 100 5.17 -13.95 -8.01
CA PRO A 100 5.69 -14.55 -9.23
C PRO A 100 6.95 -13.88 -9.79
N ALA A 101 7.24 -12.65 -9.35
CA ALA A 101 8.40 -11.88 -9.84
C ALA A 101 9.66 -12.11 -9.01
N ILE A 102 9.53 -12.20 -7.67
CA ILE A 102 10.67 -12.21 -6.73
C ILE A 102 10.71 -13.44 -5.83
N GLY A 103 9.89 -14.46 -6.13
CA GLY A 103 9.85 -15.70 -5.35
C GLY A 103 9.04 -15.59 -4.06
N SER A 104 9.26 -16.55 -3.17
CA SER A 104 8.59 -16.69 -1.88
C SER A 104 9.56 -16.40 -0.75
N GLY A 105 9.08 -15.72 0.31
CA GLY A 105 9.97 -15.35 1.39
C GLY A 105 9.29 -14.67 2.56
N ILE A 106 10.10 -13.96 3.34
CA ILE A 106 9.66 -13.26 4.55
C ILE A 106 10.13 -11.81 4.50
N VAL A 107 9.25 -10.91 4.95
CA VAL A 107 9.54 -9.51 5.21
C VAL A 107 9.47 -9.28 6.73
N PRO A 108 10.58 -9.39 7.48
CA PRO A 108 10.62 -8.95 8.86
C PRO A 108 10.46 -7.42 8.93
N VAL A 109 9.50 -6.96 9.75
CA VAL A 109 9.19 -5.55 9.93
C VAL A 109 9.28 -5.17 11.39
N VAL A 110 9.98 -4.07 11.67
CA VAL A 110 9.97 -3.40 12.97
C VAL A 110 9.52 -1.96 12.76
N GLY A 111 8.45 -1.56 13.43
CA GLY A 111 7.90 -0.22 13.34
C GLY A 111 7.68 0.40 14.70
N TYR A 112 7.75 1.72 14.77
CA TYR A 112 7.39 2.51 15.94
C TYR A 112 6.35 3.54 15.56
N ILE A 113 5.18 3.44 16.18
CA ILE A 113 4.02 4.30 15.98
C ILE A 113 3.96 5.29 17.14
N PHE A 114 3.91 6.59 16.86
CA PHE A 114 3.93 7.62 17.89
C PHE A 114 3.18 8.88 17.45
N PRO A 115 2.59 9.64 18.40
CA PRO A 115 2.13 10.98 18.09
C PRO A 115 3.35 11.91 17.97
N PHE A 116 3.53 12.57 16.82
CA PHE A 116 4.67 13.46 16.61
C PHE A 116 4.61 14.70 17.52
N GLN A 117 3.41 15.22 17.77
CA GLN A 117 3.16 16.33 18.67
C GLN A 117 2.20 15.89 19.78
N THR A 118 2.61 16.00 21.03
CA THR A 118 1.82 15.53 22.19
C THR A 118 0.50 16.27 22.41
N ARG A 119 0.33 17.44 21.82
CA ARG A 119 -0.89 18.27 21.87
C ARG A 119 -1.72 18.23 20.60
N ASP A 120 -1.28 17.50 19.60
CA ASP A 120 -1.96 17.37 18.30
C ASP A 120 -2.83 16.10 18.36
N GLU A 121 -4.12 16.30 18.57
CA GLU A 121 -5.12 15.21 18.65
C GLU A 121 -5.78 14.93 17.29
N GLU A 122 -5.63 15.83 16.32
CA GLU A 122 -6.23 15.71 14.98
C GLU A 122 -5.32 14.97 14.00
N SER A 123 -3.98 15.04 14.19
CA SER A 123 -3.06 14.32 13.32
C SER A 123 -3.12 12.82 13.55
N PRO A 124 -3.14 12.04 12.46
CA PRO A 124 -2.89 10.60 12.55
C PRO A 124 -1.55 10.34 13.24
N PRO A 125 -1.42 9.26 14.01
CA PRO A 125 -0.13 8.88 14.58
C PRO A 125 0.92 8.70 13.47
N SER A 126 2.10 9.23 13.72
CA SER A 126 3.26 9.07 12.85
C SER A 126 3.91 7.71 13.00
N LEU A 127 4.63 7.28 11.99
CA LEU A 127 5.27 5.98 11.92
C LEU A 127 6.70 6.12 11.42
N VAL A 128 7.60 5.39 12.04
CA VAL A 128 8.92 5.08 11.48
C VAL A 128 9.14 3.58 11.55
N GLY A 129 9.86 3.03 10.58
CA GLY A 129 10.07 1.59 10.56
C GLY A 129 11.25 1.14 9.70
N VAL A 130 11.66 -0.08 9.96
CA VAL A 130 12.65 -0.82 9.17
C VAL A 130 12.05 -2.15 8.74
N ALA A 131 12.36 -2.56 7.53
CA ALA A 131 11.97 -3.85 7.00
C ALA A 131 13.12 -4.49 6.24
N GLY A 132 13.22 -5.82 6.34
CA GLY A 132 14.05 -6.66 5.48
C GLY A 132 13.20 -7.38 4.45
N LEU A 133 13.83 -7.98 3.44
CA LEU A 133 13.25 -8.93 2.51
C LEU A 133 14.27 -10.03 2.25
N ILE A 134 13.84 -11.27 2.38
CA ILE A 134 14.64 -12.45 2.06
C ILE A 134 13.71 -13.44 1.35
N THR A 135 14.10 -13.86 0.14
CA THR A 135 13.32 -14.80 -0.66
C THR A 135 14.14 -16.00 -1.14
N ASP A 136 13.46 -17.00 -1.65
CA ASP A 136 14.01 -18.26 -2.14
C ASP A 136 14.79 -18.14 -3.46
N ASN A 137 14.65 -17.00 -4.18
CA ASN A 137 15.40 -16.73 -5.41
C ASN A 137 16.59 -15.79 -5.21
N ASP A 138 17.18 -15.76 -4.00
CA ASP A 138 18.32 -14.92 -3.61
C ASP A 138 18.06 -13.41 -3.55
N THR A 139 16.82 -12.95 -3.74
CA THR A 139 16.48 -11.56 -3.51
C THR A 139 16.62 -11.20 -2.04
N ARG A 140 17.44 -10.19 -1.75
CA ARG A 140 17.69 -9.67 -0.40
C ARG A 140 17.64 -8.15 -0.41
N ALA A 141 16.90 -7.58 0.52
CA ALA A 141 16.80 -6.14 0.62
C ALA A 141 16.54 -5.70 2.07
N PHE A 142 16.84 -4.43 2.34
CA PHE A 142 16.34 -3.75 3.53
C PHE A 142 15.87 -2.35 3.20
N GLY A 143 14.96 -1.83 4.01
CA GLY A 143 14.43 -0.49 3.85
C GLY A 143 14.14 0.19 5.19
N LEU A 144 14.25 1.51 5.19
CA LEU A 144 13.84 2.41 6.27
C LEU A 144 12.73 3.29 5.73
N ALA A 145 11.63 3.43 6.47
CA ALA A 145 10.51 4.27 6.05
C ALA A 145 10.04 5.16 7.20
N GLY A 146 9.56 6.35 6.85
CA GLY A 146 8.91 7.29 7.74
C GLY A 146 7.67 7.89 7.10
N ASP A 147 6.61 8.04 7.90
CA ASP A 147 5.38 8.74 7.55
C ASP A 147 4.96 9.59 8.75
N ILE A 148 5.22 10.90 8.67
CA ILE A 148 5.12 11.82 9.80
C ILE A 148 4.06 12.86 9.50
N TYR A 149 3.03 12.93 10.36
CA TYR A 149 1.98 13.95 10.33
C TYR A 149 2.22 14.99 11.42
N PHE A 150 1.97 16.26 11.10
CA PHE A 150 2.13 17.35 12.04
C PHE A 150 1.21 18.53 11.73
N LYS A 151 1.10 19.46 12.72
CA LYS A 151 0.22 20.63 12.66
C LYS A 151 -1.23 20.29 12.31
N GLN A 152 -1.86 19.43 13.13
CA GLN A 152 -3.26 19.04 12.94
C GLN A 152 -3.53 18.44 11.56
N ALA A 153 -2.68 17.47 11.16
CA ALA A 153 -2.70 16.83 9.86
C ALA A 153 -2.55 17.78 8.65
N SER A 154 -2.18 19.05 8.88
CA SER A 154 -1.98 20.03 7.79
C SER A 154 -0.80 19.67 6.90
N TYR A 155 0.17 18.93 7.42
CA TYR A 155 1.37 18.51 6.69
C TYR A 155 1.66 17.05 6.91
N ASN A 156 2.17 16.41 5.86
CA ASN A 156 2.65 15.04 5.90
C ASN A 156 4.03 14.97 5.24
N LEU A 157 4.98 14.33 5.92
CA LEU A 157 6.32 14.06 5.42
C LEU A 157 6.50 12.56 5.31
N LYS A 158 6.74 12.07 4.09
CA LYS A 158 7.09 10.68 3.85
C LYS A 158 8.55 10.57 3.41
N SER A 159 9.23 9.54 3.88
CA SER A 159 10.58 9.23 3.46
C SER A 159 10.80 7.73 3.35
N LEU A 160 11.67 7.33 2.44
CA LEU A 160 12.07 5.96 2.24
C LEU A 160 13.53 5.91 1.85
N TYR A 161 14.27 5.02 2.50
CA TYR A 161 15.55 4.52 2.01
C TYR A 161 15.43 3.02 1.79
N PHE A 162 15.96 2.55 0.67
CA PHE A 162 15.98 1.15 0.30
C PHE A 162 17.32 0.77 -0.28
N ARG A 163 17.81 -0.42 0.04
CA ARG A 163 18.98 -1.05 -0.58
C ARG A 163 18.74 -2.55 -0.72
N GLY A 164 19.08 -3.09 -1.88
CA GLY A 164 18.86 -4.51 -2.12
C GLY A 164 19.56 -5.06 -3.34
N ASN A 165 19.55 -6.38 -3.40
CA ASN A 165 19.88 -7.21 -4.55
C ASN A 165 18.62 -7.98 -4.95
N LEU A 166 18.23 -7.87 -6.22
CA LEU A 166 16.97 -8.38 -6.74
C LEU A 166 17.23 -9.29 -7.93
N ASP A 167 16.71 -10.49 -7.86
CA ASP A 167 16.72 -11.46 -8.93
C ASP A 167 15.36 -11.54 -9.61
N TYR A 168 15.29 -11.26 -10.89
CA TYR A 168 14.06 -11.30 -11.66
C TYR A 168 14.30 -11.57 -13.15
N ASN A 169 13.22 -11.88 -13.89
CA ASN A 169 13.29 -12.09 -15.33
C ASN A 169 12.76 -10.86 -16.09
N LEU A 170 13.52 -10.39 -17.08
CA LEU A 170 13.05 -9.46 -18.09
C LEU A 170 12.51 -10.26 -19.29
N TYR A 171 11.36 -9.84 -19.82
CA TYR A 171 10.70 -10.48 -20.97
C TYR A 171 10.79 -9.62 -22.26
N GLY A 172 11.45 -8.45 -22.18
CA GLY A 172 11.52 -7.47 -23.26
C GLY A 172 10.56 -6.31 -23.05
N VAL A 173 10.48 -5.40 -24.01
CA VAL A 173 9.63 -4.21 -23.99
C VAL A 173 8.54 -4.36 -25.03
N GLY A 174 7.28 -4.26 -24.63
CA GLY A 174 6.11 -4.38 -25.48
C GLY A 174 5.25 -5.59 -25.17
N TYR A 175 4.06 -5.60 -25.77
CA TYR A 175 3.12 -6.72 -25.66
C TYR A 175 3.65 -7.99 -26.35
N ALA A 176 4.26 -7.84 -27.53
CA ALA A 176 4.73 -8.98 -28.34
C ALA A 176 5.82 -9.77 -27.61
N GLU A 177 6.79 -9.09 -27.03
CA GLU A 177 7.91 -9.66 -26.28
C GLU A 177 7.42 -10.36 -25.00
N GLY A 178 6.52 -9.72 -24.27
CA GLY A 178 5.88 -10.32 -23.11
C GLY A 178 5.08 -11.57 -23.46
N ASN A 179 4.41 -11.57 -24.62
CA ASN A 179 3.62 -12.70 -25.11
C ASN A 179 4.53 -13.84 -25.63
N ALA A 180 5.65 -13.53 -26.25
CA ALA A 180 6.65 -14.53 -26.67
C ALA A 180 7.24 -15.28 -25.46
N GLY A 181 7.29 -14.64 -24.30
CA GLY A 181 7.68 -15.29 -23.05
C GLY A 181 9.17 -15.58 -22.91
N LEU A 182 10.03 -14.99 -23.76
CA LEU A 182 11.48 -15.08 -23.65
C LEU A 182 11.92 -14.49 -22.30
N LYS A 183 12.72 -15.22 -21.54
CA LYS A 183 13.20 -14.82 -20.22
C LYS A 183 14.67 -14.50 -20.23
N LEU A 184 15.02 -13.28 -19.85
CA LEU A 184 16.38 -12.86 -19.59
C LEU A 184 16.56 -12.68 -18.08
N PRO A 185 17.25 -13.61 -17.39
CA PRO A 185 17.46 -13.50 -15.95
C PRO A 185 18.42 -12.36 -15.64
N LEU A 186 17.98 -11.46 -14.78
CA LEU A 186 18.73 -10.29 -14.35
C LEU A 186 18.96 -10.32 -12.85
N GLU A 187 20.15 -9.92 -12.46
CA GLU A 187 20.49 -9.57 -11.08
C GLU A 187 20.63 -8.06 -10.98
N GLN A 188 20.01 -7.49 -9.98
CA GLN A 188 19.94 -6.04 -9.81
C GLN A 188 20.32 -5.63 -8.40
N THR A 189 21.47 -5.01 -8.26
CA THR A 189 21.92 -4.44 -6.98
C THR A 189 21.76 -2.93 -6.98
N GLY A 190 21.16 -2.35 -5.94
CA GLY A 190 21.03 -0.89 -5.91
C GLY A 190 20.47 -0.33 -4.61
N GLN A 191 20.32 1.00 -4.62
CA GLN A 191 19.78 1.77 -3.51
C GLN A 191 18.90 2.90 -4.01
N LEU A 192 17.91 3.26 -3.20
CA LEU A 192 16.92 4.31 -3.46
C LEU A 192 16.74 5.17 -2.22
N PHE A 193 16.70 6.47 -2.40
CA PHE A 193 16.17 7.42 -1.44
C PHE A 193 15.00 8.19 -2.04
N PHE A 194 13.95 8.34 -1.28
CA PHE A 194 12.73 9.06 -1.62
C PHE A 194 12.31 9.92 -0.44
N ILE A 195 11.87 11.15 -0.72
CA ILE A 195 11.25 12.04 0.23
C ILE A 195 10.09 12.77 -0.43
N GLU A 196 8.96 12.90 0.28
CA GLU A 196 7.75 13.56 -0.18
C GLU A 196 7.21 14.44 0.94
N PHE A 197 6.92 15.69 0.61
CA PHE A 197 6.32 16.65 1.51
C PHE A 197 4.98 17.10 0.96
N LEU A 198 3.91 16.87 1.73
CA LEU A 198 2.54 17.14 1.35
C LEU A 198 1.91 18.15 2.29
N ARG A 199 1.08 19.03 1.73
CA ARG A 199 0.22 19.97 2.45
C ARG A 199 -1.25 19.60 2.24
N ALA A 200 -2.01 19.57 3.33
CA ALA A 200 -3.45 19.37 3.28
C ALA A 200 -4.15 20.58 2.65
N LEU A 201 -5.12 20.30 1.82
CA LEU A 201 -6.04 21.22 1.19
C LEU A 201 -7.49 20.87 1.59
N PRO A 202 -8.47 21.78 1.35
CA PRO A 202 -9.88 21.46 1.57
C PRO A 202 -10.31 20.16 0.87
N TRP A 203 -11.42 19.56 1.34
CA TRP A 203 -12.02 18.34 0.77
C TRP A 203 -11.14 17.08 0.83
N LYS A 204 -10.26 16.98 1.83
CA LYS A 204 -9.34 15.84 2.05
C LYS A 204 -8.30 15.67 0.92
N PHE A 205 -7.95 16.73 0.19
CA PHE A 205 -6.82 16.71 -0.73
C PHE A 205 -5.51 16.98 0.00
N PHE A 206 -4.44 16.37 -0.51
CA PHE A 206 -3.05 16.69 -0.20
C PHE A 206 -2.30 16.95 -1.49
N VAL A 207 -1.50 17.99 -1.52
CA VAL A 207 -0.64 18.34 -2.65
C VAL A 207 0.77 18.60 -2.16
N GLY A 208 1.75 18.24 -2.95
CA GLY A 208 3.14 18.54 -2.58
C GLY A 208 4.17 18.09 -3.58
N GLY A 209 5.41 18.25 -3.15
CA GLY A 209 6.58 17.91 -3.93
C GLY A 209 7.26 16.65 -3.42
N ARG A 210 7.99 16.00 -4.33
CA ARG A 210 8.77 14.80 -4.02
C ARG A 210 10.12 14.82 -4.72
N PHE A 211 11.10 14.27 -4.07
CA PHE A 211 12.43 14.05 -4.60
C PHE A 211 12.79 12.59 -4.51
N LEU A 212 13.41 12.09 -5.56
CA LEU A 212 13.77 10.71 -5.69
C LEU A 212 15.18 10.62 -6.29
N THR A 213 16.04 9.84 -5.66
CA THR A 213 17.39 9.57 -6.15
C THR A 213 17.78 8.13 -5.88
N GLY A 214 18.55 7.55 -6.75
CA GLY A 214 19.13 6.25 -6.50
C GLY A 214 20.03 5.78 -7.60
N ASN A 215 20.68 4.71 -7.29
CA ASN A 215 21.72 4.08 -8.07
C ASN A 215 21.55 2.59 -8.12
N SER A 216 21.99 1.95 -9.17
CA SER A 216 22.09 0.51 -9.18
C SER A 216 22.85 -0.04 -10.39
N LEU A 217 23.18 -1.32 -10.38
CA LEU A 217 23.88 -2.08 -11.40
C LEU A 217 23.01 -3.27 -11.83
N ILE A 218 22.73 -3.48 -13.13
CA ILE A 218 22.11 -4.70 -13.68
C ILE A 218 23.18 -5.57 -14.32
N THR A 219 23.16 -6.81 -13.92
CA THR A 219 23.99 -7.85 -14.53
C THR A 219 23.05 -8.90 -15.14
N VAL A 220 23.35 -9.29 -16.35
CA VAL A 220 22.68 -10.42 -16.99
C VAL A 220 23.31 -11.70 -16.45
N LYS A 221 22.50 -12.56 -15.83
CA LYS A 221 22.97 -13.87 -15.37
C LYS A 221 23.18 -14.80 -16.56
N ALA A 222 24.25 -15.60 -16.52
CA ALA A 222 24.50 -16.61 -17.55
C ALA A 222 23.35 -17.63 -17.58
N THR A 223 22.86 -17.93 -18.76
CA THR A 223 21.87 -18.97 -18.98
C THR A 223 22.52 -20.18 -19.64
N THR A 224 22.15 -21.38 -19.20
CA THR A 224 22.46 -22.62 -19.91
C THR A 224 21.41 -22.79 -21.00
N GLY A 225 21.70 -22.34 -22.22
CA GLY A 225 20.78 -22.38 -23.36
C GLY A 225 21.10 -21.36 -24.42
N GLU A 226 20.13 -20.97 -25.22
CA GLU A 226 20.32 -19.93 -26.24
C GLU A 226 20.86 -18.65 -25.57
N THR A 227 21.98 -18.16 -26.11
CA THR A 227 22.64 -16.94 -25.63
C THR A 227 21.71 -15.76 -25.84
N PRO A 228 21.40 -14.98 -24.79
CA PRO A 228 20.63 -13.77 -24.95
C PRO A 228 21.40 -12.79 -25.86
N PRO A 229 20.73 -11.94 -26.64
CA PRO A 229 21.36 -10.98 -27.53
C PRO A 229 22.26 -9.96 -26.79
N ILE A 230 22.14 -9.87 -25.46
CA ILE A 230 23.02 -9.07 -24.61
C ILE A 230 24.06 -10.00 -24.01
N PRO A 231 25.36 -9.73 -24.14
CA PRO A 231 26.39 -10.55 -23.53
C PRO A 231 26.19 -10.68 -22.03
N ALA A 232 26.35 -11.89 -21.47
CA ALA A 232 26.49 -12.11 -20.03
C ALA A 232 27.63 -11.19 -19.55
N ASP A 233 27.51 -10.61 -18.37
CA ASP A 233 28.43 -9.64 -17.76
C ASP A 233 28.36 -8.20 -18.30
N THR A 234 27.42 -7.88 -19.19
CA THR A 234 27.17 -6.48 -19.54
C THR A 234 26.42 -5.78 -18.42
N GLY A 235 27.18 -5.14 -17.53
CA GLY A 235 26.60 -4.33 -16.47
C GLY A 235 25.98 -3.04 -17.03
N LEU A 236 24.71 -2.79 -16.71
CA LEU A 236 24.07 -1.51 -16.95
C LEU A 236 24.15 -0.67 -15.68
N ASP A 237 25.07 0.27 -15.65
CA ASP A 237 25.25 1.20 -14.56
C ASP A 237 24.44 2.48 -14.80
N THR A 238 23.52 2.83 -13.91
CA THR A 238 22.66 4.00 -14.04
C THR A 238 22.45 4.75 -12.74
N HIS A 239 22.27 6.05 -12.82
CA HIS A 239 21.72 6.87 -11.73
C HIS A 239 20.55 7.66 -12.24
N LEU A 240 19.50 7.69 -11.45
CA LEU A 240 18.31 8.45 -11.73
C LEU A 240 18.05 9.45 -10.62
N ARG A 241 17.67 10.65 -11.00
CA ARG A 241 17.22 11.69 -10.08
C ARG A 241 16.00 12.36 -10.66
N ALA A 242 14.98 12.53 -9.82
CA ALA A 242 13.74 13.17 -10.22
C ALA A 242 13.27 14.15 -9.16
N LEU A 243 12.68 15.23 -9.63
CA LEU A 243 11.72 16.03 -8.89
C LEU A 243 10.33 15.65 -9.36
N GLY A 244 9.38 15.65 -8.44
CA GLY A 244 8.02 15.26 -8.78
C GLY A 244 6.98 16.03 -7.99
N VAL A 245 5.74 15.81 -8.40
CA VAL A 245 4.54 16.33 -7.74
C VAL A 245 3.62 15.20 -7.37
N THR A 246 2.88 15.39 -6.28
CA THR A 246 1.86 14.45 -5.81
C THR A 246 0.58 15.21 -5.54
N LEU A 247 -0.56 14.64 -5.97
CA LEU A 247 -1.89 15.05 -5.60
C LEU A 247 -2.65 13.82 -5.13
N THR A 248 -3.03 13.79 -3.85
CA THR A 248 -3.75 12.66 -3.25
C THR A 248 -5.05 13.16 -2.63
N ARG A 249 -6.14 12.39 -2.79
CA ARG A 249 -7.38 12.54 -2.04
C ARG A 249 -7.79 11.18 -1.49
N ASP A 250 -7.85 11.07 -0.18
CA ASP A 250 -8.26 9.85 0.49
C ASP A 250 -9.48 10.12 1.39
N SER A 251 -10.63 9.57 0.99
CA SER A 251 -11.87 9.69 1.73
C SER A 251 -12.30 8.37 2.41
N ARG A 252 -11.44 7.36 2.39
CA ARG A 252 -11.71 6.06 3.02
C ARG A 252 -11.65 6.19 4.54
N PRO A 253 -12.67 5.74 5.28
CA PRO A 253 -12.65 5.76 6.74
C PRO A 253 -11.66 4.74 7.32
N ASN A 254 -11.43 3.64 6.63
CA ASN A 254 -10.42 2.64 6.98
C ASN A 254 -9.58 2.30 5.75
N ARG A 255 -8.28 2.46 5.86
CA ARG A 255 -7.35 2.19 4.74
C ARG A 255 -6.96 0.73 4.61
N PHE A 256 -7.07 -0.08 5.69
CA PHE A 256 -6.73 -1.52 5.69
C PHE A 256 -7.78 -2.39 5.04
N TYR A 257 -9.03 -2.07 5.36
CA TYR A 257 -10.20 -2.74 4.85
C TYR A 257 -11.24 -1.69 4.48
N PRO A 258 -11.01 -0.99 3.36
CA PRO A 258 -11.94 0.05 2.92
C PRO A 258 -13.24 -0.60 2.46
N VAL A 259 -14.34 -0.16 3.07
CA VAL A 259 -15.70 -0.60 2.76
C VAL A 259 -16.48 0.46 1.99
N GLU A 260 -16.07 1.73 2.11
CA GLU A 260 -16.66 2.87 1.44
C GLU A 260 -15.63 3.98 1.19
N GLY A 261 -16.02 5.01 0.48
CA GLY A 261 -15.13 6.13 0.15
C GLY A 261 -14.37 5.91 -1.16
N SER A 262 -13.32 6.69 -1.35
CA SER A 262 -12.47 6.63 -2.54
C SER A 262 -11.05 7.09 -2.24
N LEU A 263 -10.11 6.59 -3.04
CA LEU A 263 -8.74 7.08 -3.14
C LEU A 263 -8.51 7.57 -4.56
N ILE A 264 -7.96 8.78 -4.70
CA ILE A 264 -7.36 9.30 -5.93
C ILE A 264 -5.92 9.61 -5.59
N ASP A 265 -4.98 9.08 -6.34
CA ASP A 265 -3.55 9.34 -6.14
C ASP A 265 -2.89 9.56 -7.49
N PHE A 266 -2.44 10.78 -7.72
CA PHE A 266 -1.70 11.18 -8.91
C PHE A 266 -0.27 11.54 -8.55
N THR A 267 0.69 11.01 -9.31
CA THR A 267 2.09 11.36 -9.20
C THR A 267 2.69 11.64 -10.56
N GLY A 268 3.49 12.70 -10.66
CA GLY A 268 4.30 13.02 -11.82
C GLY A 268 5.76 13.17 -11.42
N ASP A 269 6.66 12.41 -12.03
CA ASP A 269 8.11 12.43 -11.78
C ASP A 269 8.86 12.91 -13.02
N PHE A 270 9.71 13.90 -12.86
CA PHE A 270 10.49 14.54 -13.92
C PHE A 270 11.98 14.22 -13.72
N TYR A 271 12.49 13.31 -14.52
CA TYR A 271 13.90 12.93 -14.54
C TYR A 271 14.65 13.79 -15.55
N ALA A 272 15.74 14.41 -15.13
CA ALA A 272 16.50 15.30 -16.00
C ALA A 272 18.01 15.17 -15.79
N ASN A 273 18.76 15.29 -16.88
CA ASN A 273 20.22 15.30 -16.82
C ASN A 273 20.74 16.51 -16.00
N SER A 274 20.01 17.63 -15.99
CA SER A 274 20.31 18.81 -15.15
C SER A 274 20.24 18.53 -13.66
N LEU A 275 19.46 17.52 -13.25
CA LEU A 275 19.40 17.03 -11.86
C LEU A 275 20.49 15.98 -11.58
N GLY A 276 21.31 15.62 -12.60
CA GLY A 276 22.29 14.56 -12.52
C GLY A 276 21.70 13.17 -12.78
N SER A 277 20.53 13.04 -13.40
CA SER A 277 20.00 11.78 -13.89
C SER A 277 20.69 11.38 -15.19
N LYS A 278 20.95 10.08 -15.38
CA LYS A 278 21.52 9.56 -16.63
C LYS A 278 20.55 9.65 -17.81
N TYR A 279 19.24 9.58 -17.54
CA TYR A 279 18.18 9.64 -18.53
C TYR A 279 17.24 10.82 -18.25
N SER A 280 16.73 11.43 -19.32
CA SER A 280 15.73 12.50 -19.25
C SER A 280 14.39 11.96 -19.77
N PHE A 281 13.40 11.89 -18.88
CA PHE A 281 12.06 11.39 -19.18
C PHE A 281 11.09 11.80 -18.08
N GLN A 282 9.78 11.67 -18.35
CA GLN A 282 8.73 11.92 -17.36
C GLN A 282 7.93 10.65 -17.13
N SER A 283 7.38 10.51 -15.92
CA SER A 283 6.53 9.40 -15.56
C SER A 283 5.33 9.86 -14.78
N TYR A 284 4.17 9.49 -15.24
CA TYR A 284 2.90 9.84 -14.66
C TYR A 284 2.18 8.56 -14.21
N ASN A 285 1.62 8.59 -13.00
CA ASN A 285 0.79 7.50 -12.49
C ASN A 285 -0.49 8.10 -11.90
N LEU A 286 -1.62 7.46 -12.19
CA LEU A 286 -2.92 7.77 -11.59
C LEU A 286 -3.53 6.48 -11.06
N THR A 287 -3.85 6.47 -9.78
CA THR A 287 -4.66 5.43 -9.14
C THR A 287 -6.01 6.00 -8.76
N PHE A 288 -7.08 5.31 -9.11
CA PHE A 288 -8.42 5.61 -8.64
C PHE A 288 -9.05 4.35 -8.07
N ASN A 289 -9.35 4.39 -6.76
CA ASN A 289 -10.10 3.32 -6.10
C ASN A 289 -11.44 3.86 -5.60
N LYS A 290 -12.49 3.05 -5.75
CA LYS A 290 -13.82 3.35 -5.23
C LYS A 290 -14.39 2.13 -4.53
N TYR A 291 -15.03 2.34 -3.39
CA TYR A 291 -15.57 1.27 -2.56
C TYR A 291 -17.03 1.53 -2.29
N PHE A 292 -17.82 0.47 -2.40
CA PHE A 292 -19.27 0.48 -2.19
C PHE A 292 -19.60 -0.56 -1.12
N SER A 293 -20.07 -0.08 0.02
CA SER A 293 -20.60 -0.96 1.07
C SER A 293 -21.94 -1.55 0.63
N LEU A 294 -22.04 -2.87 0.68
CA LEU A 294 -23.23 -3.61 0.36
C LEU A 294 -23.82 -4.26 1.63
N PRO A 295 -25.12 -4.63 1.64
CA PRO A 295 -25.71 -5.32 2.78
C PRO A 295 -24.94 -6.59 3.19
N LYS A 296 -25.12 -7.03 4.44
CA LYS A 296 -24.54 -8.28 4.98
C LYS A 296 -23.00 -8.33 4.96
N LYS A 297 -22.32 -7.20 5.23
CA LYS A 297 -20.84 -7.09 5.28
C LYS A 297 -20.16 -7.46 3.97
N GLN A 298 -20.75 -7.10 2.87
CA GLN A 298 -20.20 -7.24 1.53
C GLN A 298 -19.62 -5.91 1.06
N VAL A 299 -18.60 -5.96 0.21
CA VAL A 299 -17.99 -4.77 -0.39
C VAL A 299 -17.77 -5.02 -1.88
N LEU A 300 -18.17 -4.06 -2.70
CA LEU A 300 -17.73 -3.99 -4.09
C LEU A 300 -16.65 -2.94 -4.20
N ALA A 301 -15.46 -3.34 -4.62
CA ALA A 301 -14.31 -2.46 -4.78
C ALA A 301 -13.92 -2.37 -6.25
N TYR A 302 -13.68 -1.17 -6.71
CA TYR A 302 -13.23 -0.85 -8.06
C TYR A 302 -11.86 -0.20 -8.01
N ASN A 303 -10.96 -0.63 -8.89
CA ASN A 303 -9.65 -0.06 -9.10
C ASN A 303 -9.44 0.32 -10.57
N LEU A 304 -8.86 1.47 -10.82
CA LEU A 304 -8.31 1.91 -12.09
C LEU A 304 -6.90 2.42 -11.86
N PHE A 305 -5.96 1.93 -12.64
CA PHE A 305 -4.60 2.40 -12.67
C PHE A 305 -4.19 2.80 -14.08
N LEU A 306 -3.63 3.99 -14.21
CA LEU A 306 -3.07 4.51 -15.46
C LEU A 306 -1.61 4.87 -15.23
N CYS A 307 -0.77 4.53 -16.19
CA CYS A 307 0.64 4.90 -16.20
C CYS A 307 1.03 5.39 -17.60
N ALA A 308 1.83 6.46 -17.64
CA ALA A 308 2.41 6.98 -18.86
C ALA A 308 3.87 7.38 -18.64
N THR A 309 4.72 7.08 -19.58
CA THR A 309 6.15 7.48 -19.58
C THR A 309 6.52 8.12 -20.89
N GLU A 310 7.01 9.35 -20.81
CA GLU A 310 7.38 10.19 -21.95
C GLU A 310 8.88 10.44 -22.00
N GLY A 311 9.42 10.71 -23.20
CA GLY A 311 10.85 10.96 -23.41
C GLY A 311 11.65 9.71 -23.69
N ALA A 312 12.89 9.62 -23.18
CA ALA A 312 13.81 8.50 -23.40
C ALA A 312 14.07 7.72 -22.09
N PRO A 313 13.10 6.92 -21.60
CA PRO A 313 13.29 6.12 -20.40
C PRO A 313 14.22 4.93 -20.69
N PRO A 314 14.97 4.44 -19.68
CA PRO A 314 15.52 3.10 -19.75
C PRO A 314 14.36 2.07 -19.72
N PHE A 315 14.61 0.80 -20.08
CA PHE A 315 13.53 -0.22 -20.14
C PHE A 315 12.73 -0.31 -18.83
N TYR A 316 13.41 -0.28 -17.70
CA TYR A 316 12.79 -0.26 -16.36
C TYR A 316 12.15 1.09 -16.00
N GLY A 317 12.26 2.09 -16.84
CA GLY A 317 11.57 3.36 -16.79
C GLY A 317 10.16 3.33 -17.34
N ASN A 318 9.79 2.29 -18.08
CA ASN A 318 8.46 2.10 -18.64
C ASN A 318 7.43 1.72 -17.57
N CYS A 319 6.17 1.73 -17.95
CA CYS A 319 5.06 1.24 -17.14
C CYS A 319 5.10 -0.29 -17.09
N ILE A 320 4.99 -0.86 -15.90
CA ILE A 320 5.19 -2.29 -15.68
C ILE A 320 3.91 -2.92 -15.17
N TYR A 321 3.34 -3.83 -15.95
CA TYR A 321 2.08 -4.49 -15.66
C TYR A 321 2.22 -5.55 -14.57
N GLY A 322 1.23 -5.66 -13.68
CA GLY A 322 1.20 -6.64 -12.60
C GLY A 322 2.03 -6.28 -11.36
N ALA A 323 2.55 -5.06 -11.30
CA ALA A 323 3.49 -4.63 -10.27
C ALA A 323 2.87 -4.23 -8.95
N ARG A 324 1.69 -3.63 -8.99
CA ARG A 324 1.04 -2.99 -7.84
C ARG A 324 -0.30 -3.64 -7.49
N ASN A 325 -0.54 -4.87 -7.94
CA ASN A 325 -1.83 -5.57 -7.89
C ASN A 325 -2.97 -4.85 -8.63
N GLU A 326 -2.66 -3.92 -9.52
CA GLU A 326 -3.61 -3.20 -10.37
C GLU A 326 -4.44 -4.15 -11.23
N LEU A 327 -3.85 -5.27 -11.67
CA LEU A 327 -4.54 -6.46 -12.12
C LEU A 327 -3.72 -7.70 -11.76
N ARG A 328 -4.32 -8.60 -11.00
CA ARG A 328 -3.71 -9.86 -10.58
C ARG A 328 -3.83 -10.91 -11.70
N GLY A 329 -2.93 -11.91 -11.71
CA GLY A 329 -2.89 -12.96 -12.72
C GLY A 329 -1.69 -12.85 -13.66
N TYR A 330 -0.83 -11.88 -13.44
CA TYR A 330 0.36 -11.64 -14.25
C TYR A 330 1.62 -11.53 -13.41
N THR A 331 2.72 -12.08 -13.93
CA THR A 331 4.05 -11.85 -13.36
C THR A 331 4.45 -10.40 -13.61
N ALA A 332 4.82 -9.70 -12.55
CA ALA A 332 5.28 -8.33 -12.66
C ALA A 332 6.49 -8.22 -13.60
N GLY A 333 6.43 -7.28 -14.54
CA GLY A 333 7.48 -7.08 -15.53
C GLY A 333 7.42 -7.99 -16.76
N ARG A 334 6.44 -8.91 -16.86
CA ARG A 334 6.24 -9.68 -18.08
C ARG A 334 5.78 -8.79 -19.24
N TYR A 335 4.91 -7.85 -18.97
CA TYR A 335 4.45 -6.86 -19.94
C TYR A 335 4.86 -5.48 -19.44
N LEU A 336 5.62 -4.74 -20.22
CA LEU A 336 6.03 -3.38 -19.91
C LEU A 336 6.11 -2.56 -21.19
N ASP A 337 5.64 -1.32 -21.14
CA ASP A 337 5.70 -0.40 -22.27
C ASP A 337 5.55 1.05 -21.75
N ARG A 338 5.52 2.03 -22.64
CA ARG A 338 5.43 3.46 -22.29
C ARG A 338 4.09 3.84 -21.67
N TYR A 339 3.00 3.19 -22.09
CA TYR A 339 1.65 3.43 -21.60
C TYR A 339 1.05 2.14 -21.07
N MET A 340 0.31 2.26 -20.00
CA MET A 340 -0.39 1.14 -19.37
C MET A 340 -1.69 1.61 -18.75
N PHE A 341 -2.71 0.80 -18.90
CA PHE A 341 -3.90 0.87 -18.06
C PHE A 341 -4.21 -0.50 -17.46
N ALA A 342 -4.83 -0.50 -16.30
CA ALA A 342 -5.41 -1.69 -15.70
C ALA A 342 -6.65 -1.29 -14.91
N THR A 343 -7.71 -2.07 -15.03
CA THR A 343 -8.92 -1.90 -14.24
C THR A 343 -9.38 -3.21 -13.68
N GLN A 344 -9.85 -3.21 -12.43
CA GLN A 344 -10.25 -4.41 -11.72
C GLN A 344 -11.45 -4.13 -10.83
N LEU A 345 -12.39 -5.06 -10.84
CA LEU A 345 -13.51 -5.11 -9.91
C LEU A 345 -13.29 -6.26 -8.95
N GLU A 346 -13.50 -6.03 -7.66
CA GLU A 346 -13.37 -7.03 -6.61
C GLU A 346 -14.60 -7.05 -5.72
N TYR A 347 -15.21 -8.21 -5.58
CA TYR A 347 -16.29 -8.45 -4.63
C TYR A 347 -15.72 -9.16 -3.39
N ARG A 348 -15.96 -8.57 -2.21
CA ARG A 348 -15.50 -9.07 -0.91
C ARG A 348 -16.67 -9.53 -0.08
N LEU A 349 -16.58 -10.73 0.46
CA LEU A 349 -17.58 -11.33 1.34
C LEU A 349 -16.92 -11.78 2.64
N VAL A 350 -17.36 -11.22 3.76
CA VAL A 350 -17.00 -11.73 5.10
C VAL A 350 -17.93 -12.90 5.43
N LEU A 351 -17.39 -14.10 5.57
CA LEU A 351 -18.15 -15.30 5.85
C LEU A 351 -18.50 -15.42 7.33
N ARG A 352 -17.55 -15.79 8.14
CA ARG A 352 -17.74 -16.03 9.56
C ARG A 352 -16.46 -15.83 10.33
N TRP A 353 -16.56 -15.28 11.54
CA TRP A 353 -15.44 -15.08 12.45
C TRP A 353 -14.35 -14.21 11.83
N ARG A 354 -13.23 -14.78 11.39
CA ARG A 354 -12.07 -14.10 10.79
C ARG A 354 -11.88 -14.38 9.30
N LEU A 355 -12.75 -15.22 8.73
CA LEU A 355 -12.64 -15.66 7.36
C LEU A 355 -13.47 -14.83 6.41
N GLY A 356 -12.90 -14.51 5.28
CA GLY A 356 -13.54 -13.88 4.13
C GLY A 356 -13.06 -14.50 2.83
N VAL A 357 -13.82 -14.28 1.79
CA VAL A 357 -13.47 -14.67 0.42
C VAL A 357 -13.63 -13.48 -0.49
N VAL A 358 -12.87 -13.46 -1.55
CA VAL A 358 -12.99 -12.46 -2.61
C VAL A 358 -13.07 -13.14 -3.97
N GLY A 359 -13.81 -12.52 -4.87
CA GLY A 359 -13.78 -12.82 -6.30
C GLY A 359 -13.44 -11.54 -7.04
N PHE A 360 -12.61 -11.61 -8.06
CA PHE A 360 -12.21 -10.42 -8.82
C PHE A 360 -12.01 -10.73 -10.30
N GLY A 361 -12.15 -9.70 -11.10
CA GLY A 361 -11.88 -9.75 -12.52
C GLY A 361 -11.58 -8.36 -13.07
N GLY A 362 -10.87 -8.32 -14.16
CA GLY A 362 -10.47 -7.07 -14.76
C GLY A 362 -9.79 -7.25 -16.10
N ILE A 363 -9.34 -6.14 -16.63
CA ILE A 363 -8.68 -6.06 -17.93
C ILE A 363 -7.69 -4.91 -17.93
N GLY A 364 -6.62 -5.05 -18.69
CA GLY A 364 -5.64 -3.98 -18.89
C GLY A 364 -4.85 -4.20 -20.15
N GLY A 365 -3.75 -3.47 -20.31
CA GLY A 365 -2.86 -3.60 -21.43
C GLY A 365 -1.67 -2.65 -21.33
N VAL A 366 -0.69 -2.90 -22.17
CA VAL A 366 0.47 -2.03 -22.39
C VAL A 366 0.56 -1.67 -23.87
N ALA A 367 1.07 -0.48 -24.16
CA ALA A 367 1.21 0.01 -25.54
C ALA A 367 2.33 1.05 -25.66
N PRO A 368 2.99 1.18 -26.83
CA PRO A 368 3.99 2.22 -27.06
C PRO A 368 3.39 3.62 -27.17
N ASN A 369 2.12 3.75 -27.59
CA ASN A 369 1.36 5.01 -27.67
C ASN A 369 -0.08 4.83 -27.16
N PRO A 370 -0.77 5.90 -26.76
CA PRO A 370 -2.15 5.80 -26.26
C PRO A 370 -3.17 5.27 -27.27
N GLY A 371 -2.89 5.41 -28.57
CA GLY A 371 -3.76 4.92 -29.65
C GLY A 371 -3.55 3.45 -30.03
N ASP A 372 -2.53 2.79 -29.49
CA ASP A 372 -2.12 1.45 -29.90
C ASP A 372 -2.70 0.33 -29.02
N PHE A 373 -3.61 0.67 -28.11
CA PHE A 373 -4.36 -0.31 -27.34
C PHE A 373 -5.38 -1.02 -28.24
N ALA A 374 -5.04 -2.17 -28.76
CA ALA A 374 -5.91 -3.00 -29.60
C ALA A 374 -6.57 -4.11 -28.78
N GLY A 375 -7.77 -4.52 -29.18
CA GLY A 375 -8.56 -5.51 -28.44
C GLY A 375 -7.91 -6.88 -28.32
N ASP A 376 -7.13 -7.31 -29.31
CA ASP A 376 -6.36 -8.56 -29.33
C ASP A 376 -5.12 -8.53 -28.41
N LYS A 377 -4.66 -7.33 -28.03
CA LYS A 377 -3.53 -7.09 -27.11
C LYS A 377 -3.96 -6.86 -25.67
N LEU A 378 -5.22 -6.93 -25.38
CA LEU A 378 -5.72 -6.78 -24.00
C LEU A 378 -5.34 -7.98 -23.14
N LEU A 379 -5.11 -7.69 -21.88
CA LEU A 379 -4.66 -8.62 -20.85
C LEU A 379 -5.78 -8.80 -19.80
N PRO A 380 -6.72 -9.74 -20.02
CA PRO A 380 -7.76 -10.04 -19.05
C PRO A 380 -7.20 -10.83 -17.87
N GLY A 381 -7.76 -10.64 -16.68
CA GLY A 381 -7.41 -11.40 -15.50
C GLY A 381 -8.61 -11.59 -14.60
N ALA A 382 -8.70 -12.77 -13.98
CA ALA A 382 -9.75 -13.09 -13.01
C ALA A 382 -9.20 -14.03 -11.94
N GLY A 383 -9.86 -14.06 -10.80
CA GLY A 383 -9.41 -14.93 -9.72
C GLY A 383 -10.28 -14.90 -8.49
N THR A 384 -9.81 -15.62 -7.49
CA THR A 384 -10.42 -15.69 -6.18
C THR A 384 -9.36 -15.62 -5.09
N GLY A 385 -9.75 -15.29 -3.88
CA GLY A 385 -8.82 -15.25 -2.76
C GLY A 385 -9.48 -15.47 -1.43
N ILE A 386 -8.65 -15.83 -0.46
CA ILE A 386 -9.04 -16.04 0.93
C ILE A 386 -8.48 -14.87 1.75
N ARG A 387 -9.26 -14.43 2.72
CA ARG A 387 -8.90 -13.40 3.69
C ARG A 387 -8.97 -13.98 5.09
N PHE A 388 -7.91 -13.82 5.84
CA PHE A 388 -7.87 -14.19 7.26
C PHE A 388 -7.54 -12.94 8.09
N MET A 389 -8.47 -12.51 8.93
CA MET A 389 -8.33 -11.30 9.74
C MET A 389 -7.32 -11.51 10.86
N LEU A 390 -6.15 -10.92 10.74
CA LEU A 390 -5.09 -10.93 11.74
C LEU A 390 -5.45 -10.06 12.95
N SER A 391 -6.04 -8.89 12.71
CA SER A 391 -6.38 -7.94 13.75
C SER A 391 -7.81 -7.43 13.62
N HIS A 392 -8.66 -7.71 14.63
CA HIS A 392 -10.00 -7.13 14.71
C HIS A 392 -9.97 -5.63 14.99
N LYS A 393 -9.01 -5.17 15.80
CA LYS A 393 -8.89 -3.75 16.17
C LYS A 393 -8.60 -2.86 14.95
N PHE A 394 -7.79 -3.35 14.03
CA PHE A 394 -7.35 -2.58 12.86
C PHE A 394 -7.93 -3.09 11.55
N HIS A 395 -8.72 -4.15 11.55
CA HIS A 395 -9.28 -4.81 10.36
C HIS A 395 -8.19 -5.17 9.33
N VAL A 396 -7.06 -5.72 9.79
CA VAL A 396 -5.94 -6.14 8.92
C VAL A 396 -6.12 -7.59 8.54
N ASN A 397 -6.12 -7.87 7.25
CA ASN A 397 -6.24 -9.21 6.69
C ASN A 397 -4.88 -9.75 6.22
N LEU A 398 -4.63 -11.03 6.43
CA LEU A 398 -3.72 -11.82 5.60
C LEU A 398 -4.52 -12.24 4.36
N ARG A 399 -3.98 -11.96 3.19
CA ARG A 399 -4.60 -12.34 1.91
C ARG A 399 -3.80 -13.43 1.23
N THR A 400 -4.51 -14.31 0.55
CA THR A 400 -3.97 -15.28 -0.39
C THR A 400 -4.84 -15.24 -1.63
N ASP A 401 -4.26 -14.93 -2.79
CA ASP A 401 -4.98 -14.76 -4.04
C ASP A 401 -4.48 -15.77 -5.07
N PHE A 402 -5.40 -16.42 -5.76
CA PHE A 402 -5.19 -17.25 -6.93
C PHE A 402 -5.80 -16.55 -8.13
N ALA A 403 -5.00 -16.24 -9.12
CA ALA A 403 -5.43 -15.43 -10.25
C ALA A 403 -4.93 -16.01 -11.58
N TRP A 404 -5.83 -16.05 -12.54
CA TRP A 404 -5.56 -16.46 -13.91
C TRP A 404 -5.44 -15.23 -14.80
N GLY A 405 -4.31 -15.10 -15.45
CA GLY A 405 -4.09 -14.20 -16.58
C GLY A 405 -4.18 -14.96 -17.90
N LYS A 406 -3.66 -14.33 -18.95
CA LYS A 406 -3.70 -14.89 -20.30
C LYS A 406 -3.02 -16.27 -20.41
N ASP A 407 -1.93 -16.50 -19.68
CA ASP A 407 -1.06 -17.65 -19.90
C ASP A 407 -0.85 -18.54 -18.65
N ASN A 408 -1.09 -18.03 -17.45
CA ASN A 408 -0.71 -18.76 -16.24
C ASN A 408 -1.64 -18.47 -15.07
N LEU A 409 -1.70 -19.45 -14.16
CA LEU A 409 -2.15 -19.26 -12.81
C LEU A 409 -1.03 -18.61 -11.99
N THR A 410 -1.32 -17.53 -11.31
CA THR A 410 -0.43 -16.91 -10.34
C THR A 410 -0.98 -17.09 -8.94
N TRP A 411 -0.08 -17.27 -7.99
CA TRP A 411 -0.39 -17.29 -6.57
C TRP A 411 0.37 -16.16 -5.89
N SER A 412 -0.32 -15.42 -5.05
CA SER A 412 0.30 -14.36 -4.26
C SER A 412 -0.24 -14.33 -2.83
N MET A 413 0.62 -13.94 -1.89
CA MET A 413 0.29 -13.77 -0.49
C MET A 413 0.78 -12.40 -0.01
N GLY A 414 0.02 -11.77 0.88
CA GLY A 414 0.39 -10.47 1.43
C GLY A 414 -0.51 -10.06 2.59
N VAL A 415 -0.25 -8.89 3.16
CA VAL A 415 -1.00 -8.32 4.27
C VAL A 415 -1.76 -7.08 3.80
N GLY A 416 -3.03 -6.97 4.21
CA GLY A 416 -3.98 -5.95 3.74
C GLY A 416 -4.80 -6.43 2.56
N GLU A 417 -5.61 -5.53 1.97
CA GLU A 417 -6.33 -5.80 0.72
C GLU A 417 -5.44 -5.50 -0.50
N ALA A 418 -5.88 -5.92 -1.68
CA ALA A 418 -5.10 -5.71 -2.91
C ALA A 418 -5.03 -4.23 -3.29
N PHE A 419 -6.11 -3.45 -3.01
CA PHE A 419 -6.21 -2.01 -3.23
C PHE A 419 -7.27 -1.38 -2.34
#